data_622e9cb13847b8f8ad79ba51ae421424
#
_entry.id   622e9cb13847b8f8ad79ba51ae421424
#
_cell.length_a   1.000
_cell.length_b   1.000
_cell.length_c   1.000
_cell.angle_alpha   90.00
_cell.angle_beta   90.00
_cell.angle_gamma   90.00
#
_symmetry.space_group_name_H-M   'P 1'
#
loop_
_entity.id
_entity.type
_entity.pdbx_description
1 polymer ?
#
loop_
_entity_poly.entity_id
_entity_poly.type
_entity_poly.pdbx_seq_one_letter_code
_entity_poly.pdbx_strand_id
1 'polypeptide(L)' 'INYVAYNFNNEPLVVTFSDGKTFTVPGNSFTVEN' A
#
# COMPACT_ATOMS: atom_id res chain seq x y z
N ILE A 1 -4.03 10.54 10.47
CA ILE A 1 -4.35 10.18 9.08
C ILE A 1 -4.09 8.70 8.86
N ASN A 2 -5.02 8.04 8.19
CA ASN A 2 -4.87 6.64 7.81
C ASN A 2 -4.55 6.54 6.34
N TYR A 3 -3.63 5.64 6.00
CA TYR A 3 -3.26 5.36 4.62
C TYR A 3 -3.83 3.99 4.25
N VAL A 4 -4.52 3.91 3.13
CA VAL A 4 -5.11 2.66 2.66
C VAL A 4 -4.71 2.46 1.20
N ALA A 5 -4.25 1.26 0.88
CA ALA A 5 -3.92 0.92 -0.49
C ALA A 5 -4.30 -0.53 -0.76
N TYR A 6 -4.80 -0.79 -1.96
CA TYR A 6 -5.16 -2.13 -2.39
C TYR A 6 -4.32 -2.51 -3.60
N ASN A 7 -3.80 -3.73 -3.59
CA ASN A 7 -2.98 -4.26 -4.67
C ASN A 7 -3.75 -5.38 -5.37
N PHE A 8 -4.13 -5.13 -6.62
CA PHE A 8 -4.87 -6.09 -7.43
C PHE A 8 -3.96 -7.08 -8.15
N ASN A 9 -2.65 -6.86 -8.12
CA ASN A 9 -1.69 -7.79 -8.71
C ASN A 9 -1.42 -8.93 -7.75
N ASN A 10 -0.84 -10.01 -8.28
CA ASN A 10 -0.49 -11.15 -7.44
C ASN A 10 0.93 -11.06 -6.87
N GLU A 11 1.59 -9.91 -7.05
CA GLU A 11 2.93 -9.67 -6.51
C GLU A 11 2.90 -8.44 -5.61
N PRO A 12 3.83 -8.37 -4.64
CA PRO A 12 3.88 -7.21 -3.74
C PRO A 12 4.09 -5.92 -4.51
N LEU A 13 3.52 -4.83 -4.00
CA LEU A 13 3.61 -3.52 -4.61
C LEU A 13 4.03 -2.50 -3.57
N VAL A 14 5.06 -1.70 -3.89
CA VAL A 14 5.47 -0.59 -3.04
C VAL A 14 4.65 0.64 -3.42
N VAL A 15 4.00 1.23 -2.43
CA VAL A 15 3.13 2.40 -2.63
C VAL A 15 3.77 3.60 -1.95
N THR A 16 3.84 4.73 -2.66
CA THR A 16 4.35 5.98 -2.13
C THR A 16 3.25 7.05 -2.21
N PHE A 17 3.01 7.70 -1.08
CA PHE A 17 2.04 8.79 -1.01
C PHE A 17 2.74 10.13 -1.15
N SER A 18 1.97 11.16 -1.49
CA SER A 18 2.52 12.48 -1.80
C SER A 18 3.22 13.14 -0.60
N ASP A 19 2.92 12.70 0.61
CA ASP A 19 3.56 13.23 1.82
C ASP A 19 4.82 12.47 2.20
N GLY A 20 5.24 11.52 1.37
CA GLY A 20 6.46 10.74 1.62
C GLY A 20 6.24 9.40 2.31
N LYS A 21 5.00 9.11 2.70
CA LYS A 21 4.71 7.81 3.32
C LYS A 21 4.86 6.69 2.29
N THR A 22 5.55 5.63 2.67
CA THR A 22 5.82 4.49 1.78
C THR A 22 5.61 3.19 2.54
N PHE A 23 4.93 2.23 1.90
CA PHE A 23 4.82 0.89 2.46
C PHE A 23 4.55 -0.12 1.35
N THR A 24 4.71 -1.41 1.69
CA THR A 24 4.52 -2.50 0.75
C THR A 24 3.16 -3.14 0.99
N VAL A 25 2.41 -3.36 -0.11
CA VAL A 25 1.11 -4.01 -0.08
C VAL A 25 1.27 -5.41 -0.66
N PRO A 26 0.92 -6.47 0.09
CA PRO A 26 0.99 -7.83 -0.44
C PRO A 26 0.10 -8.02 -1.65
N GLY A 27 0.40 -9.02 -2.46
CA GLY A 27 -0.40 -9.30 -3.65
C GLY A 27 -1.83 -9.66 -3.31
N ASN A 28 -2.78 -9.19 -4.11
CA ASN A 28 -4.22 -9.46 -3.96
C ASN A 28 -4.72 -9.16 -2.56
N SER A 29 -4.21 -8.06 -1.97
CA SER A 29 -4.53 -7.71 -0.59
C SER A 29 -4.53 -6.20 -0.44
N PHE A 30 -4.83 -5.76 0.76
CA PHE A 30 -4.77 -4.34 1.08
C PHE A 30 -3.99 -4.13 2.37
N THR A 31 -3.52 -2.89 2.55
CA THR A 31 -2.77 -2.51 3.75
C THR A 31 -3.33 -1.19 4.27
N VAL A 32 -3.49 -1.11 5.58
CA VAL A 32 -3.89 0.11 6.27
C VAL A 32 -2.75 0.52 7.20
N GLU A 33 -2.31 1.77 7.08
CA GLU A 33 -1.23 2.31 7.90
C GLU A 33 -1.69 3.60 8.56
N ASN A 34 -1.12 3.86 9.69
CA ASN A 34 -1.41 5.08 10.44
C ASN A 34 -0.39 6.16 10.18
#